data_c2a37eabdebef64396325bc60ed2788b
#
_entry.id   c2a37eabdebef64396325bc60ed2788b
#
_cell.length_a   1.000
_cell.length_b   1.000
_cell.length_c   1.000
_cell.angle_alpha   90.00
_cell.angle_beta   90.00
_cell.angle_gamma   90.00
#
_symmetry.space_group_name_H-M   'P 1'
#
loop_
_entity.id
_entity.type
_entity.pdbx_description
1 polymer ?
#
loop_
_entity_poly.entity_id
_entity_poly.type
_entity_poly.pdbx_seq_one_letter_code
_entity_poly.pdbx_strand_id
1 'polypeptide(L)'
;MKKIHLLCNAHLDPIWLWAKNEGIAEAISTFRVAADFCEKYDNFIFNHNESVLYEWVEENEPELFKRIQKLVKDGKWRIMGGWYLQPDCTMPSAEGFLRQIEVGNAYFKEKFGVKPTTAINFDPFGHTRGLVQILKKTGYHSYLFMRPHNIVGDDTDFIWKGYDGSEIIGHSMWGGYNCARGEVTQKIDRIVDDAHDGANLMLWGVGNHGGGPSKIDLDNIEEYIKTHPEIIVEHSYCENYFSEVDVKELTTYSKSLVHCMVGCYTTMAQIKKNYRALENELVTCEKMLALSGVDYDKNELKSAEKALLFSQFHDILPGTMIKDGENEVLRLLGYGREIVARLTARAFFKLCEGQKKAIDGEIPVIVFNPHPYSVTREIQAEFQLADQNWNEDETTLVSIRDEQGNYLPCQNEKEASSMTMDWRKRICFRAELKPMSINRFDCELKVHKIGRRPIAPLNENDTHFVFENGKISVLINKETGLIDKYEANGTNLLKENSGRIFVYKDNEDPWGMTNDGFYDKIDEFTLLSKEEANKFAGYPQADCENVHVIENGDVRAKIQATFKNRNSFAVVTYSLPKEDIYIDTDIKIFANDVNTLYKLSFDTDFTDPKFIGQTAYGREELLKEEKEV
;
A
#
# COMPACT_ATOMS: atom_id res chain seq x y z
N MET A 1 -26.32 -2.98 -37.47
CA MET A 1 -27.45 -2.76 -36.51
C MET A 1 -26.83 -2.61 -35.14
N LYS A 2 -27.20 -1.56 -34.41
CA LYS A 2 -26.69 -1.31 -33.05
C LYS A 2 -27.25 -2.36 -32.08
N LYS A 3 -26.41 -2.88 -31.24
CA LYS A 3 -26.77 -3.80 -30.17
C LYS A 3 -26.25 -3.28 -28.83
N ILE A 4 -27.12 -3.17 -27.82
CA ILE A 4 -26.82 -2.66 -26.50
C ILE A 4 -26.92 -3.80 -25.48
N HIS A 5 -25.80 -4.17 -24.89
CA HIS A 5 -25.73 -5.10 -23.77
C HIS A 5 -25.97 -4.35 -22.46
N LEU A 6 -27.10 -4.56 -21.82
CA LEU A 6 -27.44 -3.97 -20.54
C LEU A 6 -26.90 -4.82 -19.39
N LEU A 7 -25.89 -4.33 -18.68
CA LEU A 7 -25.40 -4.93 -17.45
C LEU A 7 -26.03 -4.22 -16.25
N CYS A 8 -27.02 -4.86 -15.64
CA CYS A 8 -27.51 -4.41 -14.34
C CYS A 8 -26.53 -4.80 -13.24
N ASN A 9 -26.14 -3.82 -12.41
CA ASN A 9 -25.26 -4.04 -11.27
C ASN A 9 -25.64 -3.13 -10.10
N ALA A 10 -25.01 -3.37 -8.96
CA ALA A 10 -24.94 -2.44 -7.85
C ALA A 10 -23.47 -2.29 -7.47
N HIS A 11 -22.92 -1.10 -7.55
CA HIS A 11 -21.64 -0.79 -6.93
C HIS A 11 -21.91 -0.49 -5.46
N LEU A 12 -21.36 -1.31 -4.57
CA LEU A 12 -21.62 -1.24 -3.13
C LEU A 12 -20.31 -1.05 -2.39
N ASP A 13 -20.14 0.14 -1.83
CA ASP A 13 -18.96 0.45 -1.02
C ASP A 13 -19.18 -0.11 0.39
N PRO A 14 -18.35 -1.06 0.86
CA PRO A 14 -18.53 -1.67 2.17
C PRO A 14 -18.30 -0.71 3.33
N ILE A 15 -17.56 0.37 3.08
CA ILE A 15 -17.27 1.48 3.99
C ILE A 15 -16.82 2.68 3.16
N TRP A 16 -17.40 3.84 3.38
CA TRP A 16 -17.06 5.09 2.69
C TRP A 16 -17.55 6.30 3.47
N LEU A 17 -18.67 6.92 3.09
CA LEU A 17 -19.35 7.99 3.86
C LEU A 17 -20.22 7.43 5.00
N TRP A 18 -20.10 6.16 5.25
CA TRP A 18 -20.79 5.35 6.27
C TRP A 18 -19.85 4.29 6.84
N ALA A 19 -20.23 3.73 8.00
CA ALA A 19 -19.51 2.66 8.66
C ALA A 19 -19.83 1.28 8.03
N LYS A 20 -18.98 0.30 8.27
CA LYS A 20 -19.11 -1.07 7.73
C LYS A 20 -20.46 -1.74 8.01
N ASN A 21 -21.06 -1.49 9.19
CA ASN A 21 -22.36 -2.06 9.54
C ASN A 21 -23.48 -1.61 8.60
N GLU A 22 -23.44 -0.37 8.14
CA GLU A 22 -24.35 0.16 7.14
C GLU A 22 -24.11 -0.50 5.78
N GLY A 23 -22.83 -0.63 5.37
CA GLY A 23 -22.47 -1.36 4.14
C GLY A 23 -22.94 -2.81 4.14
N ILE A 24 -22.90 -3.51 5.27
CA ILE A 24 -23.47 -4.87 5.42
C ILE A 24 -24.99 -4.85 5.21
N ALA A 25 -25.69 -3.92 5.84
CA ALA A 25 -27.14 -3.82 5.75
C ALA A 25 -27.59 -3.50 4.30
N GLU A 26 -26.90 -2.60 3.62
CA GLU A 26 -27.18 -2.24 2.23
C GLU A 26 -26.87 -3.39 1.25
N ALA A 27 -25.80 -4.13 1.46
CA ALA A 27 -25.50 -5.33 0.67
C ALA A 27 -26.64 -6.36 0.76
N ILE A 28 -27.11 -6.66 1.96
CA ILE A 28 -28.21 -7.60 2.20
C ILE A 28 -29.50 -7.08 1.56
N SER A 29 -29.82 -5.80 1.73
CA SER A 29 -31.01 -5.16 1.15
C SER A 29 -31.00 -5.22 -0.37
N THR A 30 -29.90 -4.80 -0.98
CA THR A 30 -29.73 -4.80 -2.45
C THR A 30 -29.81 -6.21 -3.03
N PHE A 31 -29.14 -7.18 -2.41
CA PHE A 31 -29.17 -8.58 -2.89
C PHE A 31 -30.57 -9.20 -2.79
N ARG A 32 -31.33 -8.86 -1.74
CA ARG A 32 -32.72 -9.30 -1.61
C ARG A 32 -33.60 -8.75 -2.72
N VAL A 33 -33.53 -7.42 -2.96
CA VAL A 33 -34.29 -6.75 -4.02
C VAL A 33 -33.90 -7.29 -5.40
N ALA A 34 -32.61 -7.46 -5.66
CA ALA A 34 -32.14 -8.02 -6.92
C ALA A 34 -32.64 -9.46 -7.14
N ALA A 35 -32.62 -10.30 -6.09
CA ALA A 35 -33.15 -11.67 -6.16
C ALA A 35 -34.67 -11.68 -6.45
N ASP A 36 -35.44 -10.81 -5.79
CA ASP A 36 -36.87 -10.69 -6.03
C ASP A 36 -37.16 -10.29 -7.48
N PHE A 37 -36.36 -9.41 -8.07
CA PHE A 37 -36.54 -9.02 -9.47
C PHE A 37 -36.08 -10.09 -10.45
N CYS A 38 -35.01 -10.79 -10.18
CA CYS A 38 -34.59 -11.96 -10.98
C CYS A 38 -35.66 -13.05 -11.03
N GLU A 39 -36.43 -13.22 -9.94
CA GLU A 39 -37.54 -14.19 -9.91
C GLU A 39 -38.78 -13.67 -10.63
N LYS A 40 -39.00 -12.35 -10.66
CA LYS A 40 -40.20 -11.71 -11.20
C LYS A 40 -40.13 -11.42 -12.69
N TYR A 41 -38.95 -10.99 -13.20
CA TYR A 41 -38.77 -10.62 -14.61
C TYR A 41 -38.02 -11.72 -15.36
N ASP A 42 -38.65 -12.28 -16.41
CA ASP A 42 -38.12 -13.49 -17.06
C ASP A 42 -36.78 -13.30 -17.75
N ASN A 43 -36.56 -12.15 -18.38
CA ASN A 43 -35.35 -11.84 -19.14
C ASN A 43 -34.32 -11.06 -18.34
N PHE A 44 -34.61 -10.70 -17.10
CA PHE A 44 -33.71 -9.89 -16.27
C PHE A 44 -32.49 -10.71 -15.79
N ILE A 45 -31.30 -10.12 -15.93
CA ILE A 45 -30.04 -10.64 -15.43
C ILE A 45 -29.42 -9.60 -14.50
N PHE A 46 -29.16 -9.98 -13.26
CA PHE A 46 -28.39 -9.19 -12.32
C PHE A 46 -26.92 -9.64 -12.32
N ASN A 47 -25.98 -8.70 -12.26
CA ASN A 47 -24.55 -8.94 -12.25
C ASN A 47 -23.94 -8.37 -10.98
N HIS A 48 -23.12 -9.13 -10.28
CA HIS A 48 -22.41 -8.60 -9.12
C HIS A 48 -21.06 -9.28 -8.92
N ASN A 49 -20.10 -8.53 -8.37
CA ASN A 49 -18.74 -8.94 -8.04
C ASN A 49 -18.54 -8.97 -6.50
N GLU A 50 -17.29 -9.07 -6.01
CA GLU A 50 -16.87 -8.89 -4.61
C GLU A 50 -17.38 -9.96 -3.63
N SER A 51 -16.54 -10.97 -3.42
CA SER A 51 -16.94 -12.13 -2.60
C SER A 51 -17.26 -11.77 -1.14
N VAL A 52 -16.67 -10.72 -0.57
CA VAL A 52 -16.92 -10.32 0.82
C VAL A 52 -18.40 -9.96 1.07
N LEU A 53 -19.08 -9.37 0.07
CA LEU A 53 -20.51 -9.02 0.21
C LEU A 53 -21.38 -10.29 0.22
N TYR A 54 -21.01 -11.30 -0.58
CA TYR A 54 -21.66 -12.61 -0.54
C TYR A 54 -21.38 -13.35 0.77
N GLU A 55 -20.17 -13.23 1.35
CA GLU A 55 -19.86 -13.79 2.68
C GLU A 55 -20.79 -13.20 3.74
N TRP A 56 -21.05 -11.89 3.68
CA TRP A 56 -21.97 -11.24 4.62
C TRP A 56 -23.41 -11.72 4.46
N VAL A 57 -23.86 -11.95 3.22
CA VAL A 57 -25.20 -12.51 2.98
C VAL A 57 -25.27 -13.97 3.41
N GLU A 58 -24.23 -14.78 3.15
CA GLU A 58 -24.16 -16.17 3.61
C GLU A 58 -24.24 -16.28 5.14
N GLU A 59 -23.55 -15.37 5.85
CA GLU A 59 -23.49 -15.33 7.32
C GLU A 59 -24.80 -14.85 7.95
N ASN A 60 -25.40 -13.79 7.43
CA ASN A 60 -26.51 -13.11 8.08
C ASN A 60 -27.90 -13.48 7.53
N GLU A 61 -28.00 -13.92 6.26
CA GLU A 61 -29.24 -14.27 5.56
C GLU A 61 -29.10 -15.56 4.73
N PRO A 62 -28.86 -16.72 5.37
CA PRO A 62 -28.56 -17.98 4.67
C PRO A 62 -29.64 -18.41 3.66
N GLU A 63 -30.91 -18.11 3.89
CA GLU A 63 -32.00 -18.44 2.96
C GLU A 63 -31.96 -17.55 1.70
N LEU A 64 -31.62 -16.28 1.84
CA LEU A 64 -31.36 -15.42 0.70
C LEU A 64 -30.15 -15.92 -0.10
N PHE A 65 -29.10 -16.35 0.57
CA PHE A 65 -27.92 -16.92 -0.07
C PHE A 65 -28.24 -18.14 -0.93
N LYS A 66 -29.08 -19.05 -0.43
CA LYS A 66 -29.55 -20.22 -1.20
C LYS A 66 -30.36 -19.81 -2.43
N ARG A 67 -31.20 -18.77 -2.32
CA ARG A 67 -31.94 -18.22 -3.49
C ARG A 67 -30.97 -17.71 -4.54
N ILE A 68 -29.94 -16.97 -4.13
CA ILE A 68 -28.90 -16.44 -5.04
C ILE A 68 -28.14 -17.61 -5.71
N GLN A 69 -27.78 -18.66 -4.98
CA GLN A 69 -27.14 -19.86 -5.56
C GLN A 69 -28.04 -20.48 -6.66
N LYS A 70 -29.34 -20.57 -6.43
CA LYS A 70 -30.29 -21.04 -7.44
C LYS A 70 -30.34 -20.13 -8.65
N LEU A 71 -30.44 -18.80 -8.45
CA LEU A 71 -30.47 -17.82 -9.53
C LEU A 71 -29.20 -17.81 -10.39
N VAL A 72 -28.03 -18.03 -9.76
CA VAL A 72 -26.76 -18.21 -10.48
C VAL A 72 -26.80 -19.46 -11.36
N LYS A 73 -27.30 -20.58 -10.84
CA LYS A 73 -27.48 -21.83 -11.61
C LYS A 73 -28.45 -21.68 -12.75
N ASP A 74 -29.52 -20.92 -12.55
CA ASP A 74 -30.55 -20.64 -13.55
C ASP A 74 -30.11 -19.59 -14.58
N GLY A 75 -28.94 -18.95 -14.41
CA GLY A 75 -28.38 -17.95 -15.31
C GLY A 75 -28.98 -16.55 -15.19
N LYS A 76 -29.84 -16.30 -14.19
CA LYS A 76 -30.48 -15.01 -13.90
C LYS A 76 -29.63 -14.09 -13.01
N TRP A 77 -28.62 -14.65 -12.38
CA TRP A 77 -27.63 -13.92 -11.60
C TRP A 77 -26.23 -14.31 -12.08
N ARG A 78 -25.40 -13.34 -12.44
CA ARG A 78 -24.04 -13.57 -12.92
C ARG A 78 -23.02 -13.06 -11.92
N ILE A 79 -22.08 -13.93 -11.59
CA ILE A 79 -20.87 -13.53 -10.85
C ILE A 79 -19.91 -12.94 -11.85
N MET A 80 -19.53 -11.66 -11.66
CA MET A 80 -18.56 -10.96 -12.48
C MET A 80 -17.33 -10.58 -11.63
N GLY A 81 -16.21 -10.18 -12.23
CA GLY A 81 -14.99 -9.76 -11.52
C GLY A 81 -14.27 -10.87 -10.79
N GLY A 82 -14.87 -11.43 -9.75
CA GLY A 82 -14.36 -12.59 -9.02
C GLY A 82 -13.31 -12.29 -7.97
N TRP A 83 -13.14 -11.04 -7.56
CA TRP A 83 -12.20 -10.64 -6.52
C TRP A 83 -12.84 -10.66 -5.13
N TYR A 84 -12.00 -10.62 -4.08
CA TYR A 84 -12.51 -10.51 -2.71
C TYR A 84 -13.25 -9.17 -2.52
N LEU A 85 -12.61 -8.07 -2.97
CA LEU A 85 -13.16 -6.72 -2.94
C LEU A 85 -12.47 -5.90 -4.05
N GLN A 86 -13.06 -4.79 -4.53
CA GLN A 86 -12.43 -3.89 -5.51
C GLN A 86 -11.33 -3.05 -4.85
N PRO A 87 -10.04 -3.42 -5.00
CA PRO A 87 -8.95 -2.70 -4.34
C PRO A 87 -8.60 -1.40 -5.06
N ASP A 88 -7.88 -0.51 -4.39
CA ASP A 88 -6.99 0.43 -5.07
C ASP A 88 -6.08 -0.34 -6.04
N CYS A 89 -5.92 0.16 -7.25
CA CYS A 89 -5.20 -0.54 -8.32
C CYS A 89 -3.80 0.03 -8.61
N THR A 90 -3.24 0.81 -7.67
CA THR A 90 -1.89 1.42 -7.77
C THR A 90 -1.00 1.11 -6.59
N MET A 91 -1.51 1.20 -5.35
CA MET A 91 -0.72 1.05 -4.13
C MET A 91 -0.44 -0.39 -3.68
N PRO A 92 -1.35 -1.38 -3.83
CA PRO A 92 -1.04 -2.76 -3.43
C PRO A 92 0.14 -3.34 -4.19
N SER A 93 0.89 -4.23 -3.53
CA SER A 93 1.92 -5.01 -4.20
C SER A 93 1.27 -6.00 -5.19
N ALA A 94 2.08 -6.54 -6.08
CA ALA A 94 1.63 -7.58 -6.99
C ALA A 94 1.09 -8.82 -6.25
N GLU A 95 1.68 -9.16 -5.12
CA GLU A 95 1.19 -10.22 -4.22
C GLU A 95 -0.19 -9.87 -3.66
N GLY A 96 -0.41 -8.59 -3.28
CA GLY A 96 -1.72 -8.11 -2.82
C GLY A 96 -2.82 -8.31 -3.84
N PHE A 97 -2.57 -8.01 -5.13
CA PHE A 97 -3.52 -8.28 -6.22
C PHE A 97 -3.79 -9.78 -6.42
N LEU A 98 -2.74 -10.60 -6.39
CA LEU A 98 -2.90 -12.05 -6.54
C LEU A 98 -3.79 -12.63 -5.43
N ARG A 99 -3.64 -12.17 -4.19
CA ARG A 99 -4.47 -12.60 -3.04
C ARG A 99 -5.92 -12.16 -3.18
N GLN A 100 -6.20 -10.95 -3.66
CA GLN A 100 -7.57 -10.50 -3.98
C GLN A 100 -8.25 -11.47 -4.96
N ILE A 101 -7.53 -11.83 -6.02
CA ILE A 101 -8.02 -12.73 -7.05
C ILE A 101 -8.20 -14.15 -6.51
N GLU A 102 -7.22 -14.67 -5.79
CA GLU A 102 -7.23 -16.04 -5.27
C GLU A 102 -8.35 -16.27 -4.28
N VAL A 103 -8.47 -15.40 -3.28
CA VAL A 103 -9.49 -15.51 -2.22
C VAL A 103 -10.89 -15.37 -2.81
N GLY A 104 -11.11 -14.38 -3.69
CA GLY A 104 -12.42 -14.18 -4.32
C GLY A 104 -12.81 -15.33 -5.25
N ASN A 105 -11.92 -15.74 -6.15
CA ASN A 105 -12.18 -16.84 -7.07
C ASN A 105 -12.35 -18.19 -6.34
N ALA A 106 -11.61 -18.44 -5.26
CA ALA A 106 -11.79 -19.65 -4.46
C ALA A 106 -13.18 -19.71 -3.84
N TYR A 107 -13.65 -18.59 -3.28
CA TYR A 107 -15.00 -18.48 -2.74
C TYR A 107 -16.07 -18.71 -3.81
N PHE A 108 -16.02 -18.01 -4.94
CA PHE A 108 -17.02 -18.16 -5.99
C PHE A 108 -17.01 -19.55 -6.62
N LYS A 109 -15.85 -20.17 -6.77
CA LYS A 109 -15.75 -21.56 -7.23
C LYS A 109 -16.37 -22.54 -6.24
N GLU A 110 -16.11 -22.37 -4.94
CA GLU A 110 -16.64 -23.23 -3.88
C GLU A 110 -18.16 -23.11 -3.76
N LYS A 111 -18.67 -21.88 -3.70
CA LYS A 111 -20.08 -21.62 -3.38
C LYS A 111 -21.02 -21.65 -4.59
N PHE A 112 -20.52 -21.33 -5.79
CA PHE A 112 -21.33 -21.17 -6.99
C PHE A 112 -20.84 -21.99 -8.19
N GLY A 113 -19.64 -22.58 -8.13
CA GLY A 113 -19.05 -23.32 -9.25
C GLY A 113 -18.58 -22.43 -10.41
N VAL A 114 -18.44 -21.11 -10.19
CA VAL A 114 -18.14 -20.11 -11.22
C VAL A 114 -16.72 -19.59 -11.06
N LYS A 115 -16.05 -19.32 -12.19
CA LYS A 115 -14.80 -18.56 -12.27
C LYS A 115 -14.95 -17.49 -13.36
N PRO A 116 -15.10 -16.21 -13.03
CA PRO A 116 -15.19 -15.13 -14.01
C PRO A 116 -13.91 -14.99 -14.84
N THR A 117 -14.05 -14.50 -16.08
CA THR A 117 -12.95 -14.23 -17.00
C THR A 117 -12.80 -12.76 -17.38
N THR A 118 -13.72 -11.92 -16.92
CA THR A 118 -13.63 -10.47 -16.97
C THR A 118 -13.33 -9.93 -15.58
N ALA A 119 -12.19 -9.28 -15.39
CA ALA A 119 -11.88 -8.58 -14.15
C ALA A 119 -12.55 -7.20 -14.13
N ILE A 120 -12.91 -6.73 -12.94
CA ILE A 120 -13.70 -5.51 -12.77
C ILE A 120 -13.17 -4.69 -11.62
N ASN A 121 -12.88 -3.42 -11.89
CA ASN A 121 -12.61 -2.40 -10.89
C ASN A 121 -13.20 -1.08 -11.38
N PHE A 122 -14.44 -0.78 -10.98
CA PHE A 122 -15.18 0.34 -11.53
C PHE A 122 -14.66 1.69 -11.06
N ASP A 123 -14.46 1.85 -9.77
CA ASP A 123 -14.23 3.14 -9.13
C ASP A 123 -12.82 3.46 -8.60
N PRO A 124 -11.81 2.57 -8.63
CA PRO A 124 -10.45 2.92 -8.27
C PRO A 124 -9.89 4.09 -9.07
N PHE A 125 -8.98 4.85 -8.45
CA PHE A 125 -8.48 6.13 -8.95
C PHE A 125 -7.24 6.02 -9.84
N GLY A 126 -7.09 4.91 -10.53
CA GLY A 126 -6.02 4.60 -11.46
C GLY A 126 -5.64 3.12 -11.40
N HIS A 127 -4.97 2.64 -12.46
CA HIS A 127 -4.63 1.22 -12.60
C HIS A 127 -3.21 1.06 -13.13
N THR A 128 -2.37 0.36 -12.37
CA THR A 128 -0.99 0.07 -12.79
C THR A 128 -0.95 -0.86 -14.02
N ARG A 129 -0.07 -0.58 -14.95
CA ARG A 129 0.18 -1.41 -16.14
C ARG A 129 0.53 -2.87 -15.78
N GLY A 130 1.21 -3.08 -14.64
CA GLY A 130 1.56 -4.41 -14.16
C GLY A 130 0.38 -5.31 -13.87
N LEU A 131 -0.81 -4.73 -13.67
CA LEU A 131 -2.04 -5.47 -13.47
C LEU A 131 -2.39 -6.36 -14.67
N VAL A 132 -2.08 -5.94 -15.90
CA VAL A 132 -2.36 -6.71 -17.13
C VAL A 132 -1.76 -8.12 -17.07
N GLN A 133 -0.49 -8.24 -16.71
CA GLN A 133 0.18 -9.53 -16.65
C GLN A 133 -0.31 -10.40 -15.50
N ILE A 134 -0.74 -9.78 -14.39
CA ILE A 134 -1.36 -10.48 -13.26
C ILE A 134 -2.69 -11.09 -13.73
N LEU A 135 -3.55 -10.28 -14.34
CA LEU A 135 -4.85 -10.70 -14.84
C LEU A 135 -4.71 -11.81 -15.88
N LYS A 136 -3.85 -11.62 -16.87
CA LYS A 136 -3.63 -12.65 -17.93
C LYS A 136 -3.19 -13.98 -17.36
N LYS A 137 -2.23 -13.98 -16.43
CA LYS A 137 -1.68 -15.20 -15.82
C LYS A 137 -2.64 -15.89 -14.86
N THR A 138 -3.60 -15.15 -14.30
CA THR A 138 -4.66 -15.72 -13.45
C THR A 138 -5.91 -16.17 -14.22
N GLY A 139 -5.91 -15.95 -15.55
CA GLY A 139 -6.92 -16.48 -16.48
C GLY A 139 -8.01 -15.49 -16.87
N TYR A 140 -7.81 -14.21 -16.65
CA TYR A 140 -8.69 -13.17 -17.19
C TYR A 140 -8.34 -12.85 -18.65
N HIS A 141 -9.34 -12.47 -19.43
CA HIS A 141 -9.21 -12.09 -20.83
C HIS A 141 -9.58 -10.64 -21.09
N SER A 142 -10.35 -10.05 -20.20
CA SER A 142 -10.85 -8.68 -20.30
C SER A 142 -10.86 -7.97 -18.96
N TYR A 143 -10.88 -6.65 -19.02
CA TYR A 143 -10.86 -5.75 -17.86
C TYR A 143 -11.84 -4.62 -18.06
N LEU A 144 -12.74 -4.42 -17.12
CA LEU A 144 -13.76 -3.39 -17.14
C LEU A 144 -13.52 -2.37 -16.02
N PHE A 145 -13.39 -1.09 -16.37
CA PHE A 145 -13.12 0.00 -15.44
C PHE A 145 -13.83 1.28 -15.86
N MET A 146 -13.93 2.26 -14.94
CA MET A 146 -14.56 3.55 -15.23
C MET A 146 -13.56 4.70 -15.28
N ARG A 147 -12.61 4.73 -14.35
CA ARG A 147 -11.64 5.84 -14.19
C ARG A 147 -10.21 5.40 -14.52
N PRO A 148 -9.37 6.27 -15.10
CA PRO A 148 -9.72 7.57 -15.71
C PRO A 148 -10.43 7.42 -17.04
N HIS A 149 -11.19 8.44 -17.44
CA HIS A 149 -11.88 8.48 -18.73
C HIS A 149 -10.95 8.98 -19.85
N ASN A 150 -11.30 8.63 -21.11
CA ASN A 150 -10.68 9.15 -22.33
C ASN A 150 -9.15 8.97 -22.40
N ILE A 151 -8.62 7.95 -21.78
CA ILE A 151 -7.18 7.74 -21.69
C ILE A 151 -6.59 7.16 -23.00
N VAL A 152 -7.41 6.47 -23.78
CA VAL A 152 -7.06 5.90 -25.09
C VAL A 152 -7.79 6.67 -26.21
N GLY A 153 -7.87 7.99 -26.08
CA GLY A 153 -8.63 8.84 -27.01
C GLY A 153 -10.13 8.59 -26.86
N ASP A 154 -10.84 8.49 -28.00
CA ASP A 154 -12.28 8.25 -28.05
C ASP A 154 -12.63 6.75 -28.00
N ASP A 155 -11.61 5.85 -27.99
CA ASP A 155 -11.84 4.41 -27.96
C ASP A 155 -12.30 3.95 -26.58
N THR A 156 -13.42 3.25 -26.51
CA THR A 156 -13.92 2.61 -25.29
C THR A 156 -13.30 1.24 -25.09
N ASP A 157 -13.12 0.46 -26.16
CA ASP A 157 -12.45 -0.83 -26.20
C ASP A 157 -11.03 -0.71 -26.75
N PHE A 158 -10.06 -1.35 -26.11
CA PHE A 158 -8.67 -1.31 -26.52
C PHE A 158 -7.91 -2.57 -26.06
N ILE A 159 -6.76 -2.83 -26.64
CA ILE A 159 -5.82 -3.85 -26.14
C ILE A 159 -4.92 -3.21 -25.10
N TRP A 160 -5.06 -3.65 -23.84
CA TRP A 160 -4.15 -3.21 -22.77
C TRP A 160 -2.96 -4.16 -22.65
N LYS A 161 -1.74 -3.62 -22.80
CA LYS A 161 -0.51 -4.41 -22.87
C LYS A 161 0.38 -4.22 -21.65
N GLY A 162 0.70 -5.33 -20.97
CA GLY A 162 1.57 -5.38 -19.80
C GLY A 162 3.07 -5.24 -20.11
N TYR A 163 3.90 -5.23 -19.06
CA TYR A 163 5.35 -5.13 -19.18
C TYR A 163 6.00 -6.38 -19.80
N ASP A 164 5.41 -7.56 -19.59
CA ASP A 164 5.89 -8.84 -20.11
C ASP A 164 5.34 -9.19 -21.50
N GLY A 165 4.60 -8.26 -22.13
CA GLY A 165 3.94 -8.46 -23.41
C GLY A 165 2.57 -9.15 -23.32
N SER A 166 2.07 -9.49 -22.13
CA SER A 166 0.69 -9.97 -21.94
C SER A 166 -0.32 -8.94 -22.43
N GLU A 167 -1.43 -9.40 -23.00
CA GLU A 167 -2.48 -8.56 -23.56
C GLU A 167 -3.85 -9.04 -23.07
N ILE A 168 -4.73 -8.07 -22.71
CA ILE A 168 -6.14 -8.26 -22.39
C ILE A 168 -6.98 -7.18 -23.10
N ILE A 169 -8.27 -7.43 -23.26
CA ILE A 169 -9.19 -6.40 -23.76
C ILE A 169 -9.55 -5.49 -22.58
N GLY A 170 -9.23 -4.20 -22.68
CA GLY A 170 -9.70 -3.17 -21.74
C GLY A 170 -10.97 -2.52 -22.25
N HIS A 171 -11.90 -2.21 -21.36
CA HIS A 171 -13.07 -1.41 -21.65
C HIS A 171 -13.22 -0.28 -20.63
N SER A 172 -13.15 0.96 -21.11
CA SER A 172 -13.42 2.16 -20.33
C SER A 172 -14.88 2.51 -20.44
N MET A 173 -15.62 2.41 -19.32
CA MET A 173 -17.07 2.62 -19.33
C MET A 173 -17.44 4.07 -19.61
N TRP A 174 -18.15 4.29 -20.70
CA TRP A 174 -18.75 5.56 -20.97
C TRP A 174 -20.05 5.74 -20.16
N GLY A 175 -20.28 6.92 -19.61
CA GLY A 175 -21.50 7.24 -18.84
C GLY A 175 -21.57 6.62 -17.43
N GLY A 176 -20.49 6.00 -16.93
CA GLY A 176 -20.41 5.45 -15.58
C GLY A 176 -21.16 4.13 -15.35
N TYR A 177 -21.05 3.57 -14.16
CA TYR A 177 -21.64 2.28 -13.78
C TYR A 177 -23.08 2.36 -13.27
N ASN A 178 -23.63 3.54 -13.02
CA ASN A 178 -24.96 3.74 -12.44
C ASN A 178 -25.85 4.65 -13.29
N CYS A 179 -27.10 4.75 -12.92
CA CYS A 179 -28.05 5.75 -13.40
C CYS A 179 -28.96 6.21 -12.25
N ALA A 180 -29.55 7.41 -12.37
CA ALA A 180 -30.56 7.83 -11.43
C ALA A 180 -31.85 6.98 -11.62
N ARG A 181 -32.58 6.78 -10.53
CA ARG A 181 -33.78 5.96 -10.50
C ARG A 181 -34.84 6.52 -11.45
N GLY A 182 -35.27 5.71 -12.40
CA GLY A 182 -36.27 6.06 -13.42
C GLY A 182 -35.68 6.69 -14.69
N GLU A 183 -34.35 6.83 -14.78
CA GLU A 183 -33.64 7.48 -15.89
C GLU A 183 -32.90 6.52 -16.82
N VAL A 184 -33.14 5.21 -16.69
CA VAL A 184 -32.40 4.20 -17.47
C VAL A 184 -32.58 4.38 -18.96
N THR A 185 -33.80 4.73 -19.44
CA THR A 185 -34.06 4.94 -20.87
C THR A 185 -33.35 6.16 -21.44
N GLN A 186 -33.24 7.24 -20.67
CA GLN A 186 -32.45 8.41 -21.05
C GLN A 186 -30.96 8.07 -21.18
N LYS A 187 -30.48 7.13 -20.36
CA LYS A 187 -29.10 6.63 -20.49
C LYS A 187 -28.96 5.74 -21.73
N ILE A 188 -29.96 4.89 -22.02
CA ILE A 188 -29.98 4.08 -23.26
C ILE A 188 -29.95 5.00 -24.49
N ASP A 189 -30.78 6.05 -24.54
CA ASP A 189 -30.80 6.99 -25.67
C ASP A 189 -29.43 7.63 -25.90
N ARG A 190 -28.76 8.10 -24.83
CA ARG A 190 -27.39 8.66 -24.92
C ARG A 190 -26.37 7.66 -25.45
N ILE A 191 -26.41 6.41 -24.97
CA ILE A 191 -25.53 5.36 -25.47
C ILE A 191 -25.84 5.04 -26.94
N VAL A 192 -27.11 5.00 -27.33
CA VAL A 192 -27.51 4.74 -28.71
C VAL A 192 -27.05 5.83 -29.66
N ASP A 193 -27.09 7.10 -29.24
CA ASP A 193 -26.64 8.24 -30.05
C ASP A 193 -25.14 8.11 -30.38
N ASP A 194 -24.30 7.68 -29.40
CA ASP A 194 -22.86 7.53 -29.55
C ASP A 194 -22.44 6.12 -30.03
N ALA A 195 -23.33 5.13 -30.03
CA ALA A 195 -23.06 3.74 -30.35
C ALA A 195 -22.59 3.53 -31.81
N HIS A 196 -21.64 2.65 -32.00
CA HIS A 196 -21.27 2.12 -33.30
C HIS A 196 -22.18 0.92 -33.70
N ASP A 197 -22.15 0.54 -34.97
CA ASP A 197 -22.77 -0.74 -35.39
C ASP A 197 -22.06 -1.91 -34.73
N GLY A 198 -22.83 -2.88 -34.22
CA GLY A 198 -22.34 -4.01 -33.45
C GLY A 198 -22.61 -3.88 -31.96
N ALA A 199 -21.81 -4.57 -31.15
CA ALA A 199 -21.98 -4.65 -29.70
C ALA A 199 -21.50 -3.38 -28.99
N ASN A 200 -22.34 -2.84 -28.11
CA ASN A 200 -22.04 -1.74 -27.22
C ASN A 200 -22.45 -2.12 -25.80
N LEU A 201 -21.73 -1.65 -24.78
CA LEU A 201 -21.96 -1.98 -23.39
C LEU A 201 -22.55 -0.80 -22.62
N MET A 202 -23.58 -1.07 -21.84
CA MET A 202 -24.15 -0.12 -20.90
C MET A 202 -24.34 -0.73 -19.52
N LEU A 203 -23.70 -0.15 -18.51
CA LEU A 203 -23.98 -0.48 -17.12
C LEU A 203 -25.13 0.38 -16.59
N TRP A 204 -25.95 -0.21 -15.73
CA TRP A 204 -27.03 0.48 -15.08
C TRP A 204 -27.36 -0.12 -13.72
N GLY A 205 -28.07 0.63 -12.90
CA GLY A 205 -28.44 0.34 -11.54
C GLY A 205 -28.35 1.62 -10.72
N VAL A 206 -29.03 1.70 -9.59
CA VAL A 206 -28.98 2.89 -8.74
C VAL A 206 -27.68 2.85 -7.93
N GLY A 207 -27.00 3.94 -7.82
CA GLY A 207 -25.89 4.37 -6.98
C GLY A 207 -24.99 3.39 -6.27
N ASN A 208 -24.10 3.94 -5.48
CA ASN A 208 -23.02 3.28 -4.74
C ASN A 208 -23.34 3.04 -3.24
N HIS A 209 -24.54 3.41 -2.80
CA HIS A 209 -25.05 3.17 -1.45
C HIS A 209 -26.34 2.34 -1.50
N GLY A 210 -26.23 1.13 -2.05
CA GLY A 210 -27.37 0.25 -2.26
C GLY A 210 -28.19 0.60 -3.52
N GLY A 211 -29.30 -0.03 -3.68
CA GLY A 211 -30.21 0.16 -4.80
C GLY A 211 -30.08 -0.92 -5.87
N GLY A 212 -29.14 -0.80 -6.78
CA GLY A 212 -29.05 -1.72 -7.91
C GLY A 212 -30.28 -1.61 -8.82
N PRO A 213 -30.98 -2.74 -9.17
CA PRO A 213 -32.16 -2.67 -10.03
C PRO A 213 -33.33 -1.96 -9.34
N SER A 214 -34.09 -1.17 -10.11
CA SER A 214 -35.35 -0.61 -9.65
C SER A 214 -36.50 -1.11 -10.50
N LYS A 215 -37.71 -1.19 -9.90
CA LYS A 215 -38.90 -1.63 -10.60
C LYS A 215 -39.26 -0.71 -11.77
N ILE A 216 -39.14 0.61 -11.55
CA ILE A 216 -39.48 1.61 -12.60
C ILE A 216 -38.52 1.50 -13.79
N ASP A 217 -37.24 1.26 -13.54
CA ASP A 217 -36.26 1.10 -14.62
C ASP A 217 -36.47 -0.20 -15.39
N LEU A 218 -36.79 -1.30 -14.70
CA LEU A 218 -37.11 -2.57 -15.36
C LEU A 218 -38.37 -2.46 -16.24
N ASP A 219 -39.44 -1.86 -15.71
CA ASP A 219 -40.67 -1.63 -16.48
C ASP A 219 -40.38 -0.73 -17.70
N ASN A 220 -39.58 0.31 -17.54
CA ASN A 220 -39.18 1.22 -18.62
C ASN A 220 -38.32 0.51 -19.69
N ILE A 221 -37.38 -0.37 -19.29
CA ILE A 221 -36.57 -1.14 -20.24
C ILE A 221 -37.46 -2.09 -21.06
N GLU A 222 -38.42 -2.80 -20.43
CA GLU A 222 -39.33 -3.68 -21.13
C GLU A 222 -40.19 -2.90 -22.18
N GLU A 223 -40.64 -1.70 -21.86
CA GLU A 223 -41.37 -0.87 -22.80
C GLU A 223 -40.48 -0.32 -23.92
N TYR A 224 -39.23 0.10 -23.57
CA TYR A 224 -38.26 0.58 -24.54
C TYR A 224 -37.94 -0.47 -25.60
N ILE A 225 -37.69 -1.73 -25.20
CA ILE A 225 -37.44 -2.84 -26.12
C ILE A 225 -38.62 -3.05 -27.09
N LYS A 226 -39.87 -2.89 -26.62
CA LYS A 226 -41.05 -3.06 -27.47
C LYS A 226 -41.23 -1.93 -28.47
N THR A 227 -40.87 -0.71 -28.09
CA THR A 227 -41.09 0.52 -28.89
C THR A 227 -39.94 0.83 -29.85
N HIS A 228 -38.76 0.21 -29.70
CA HIS A 228 -37.55 0.44 -30.52
C HIS A 228 -37.02 -0.83 -31.18
N PRO A 229 -37.81 -1.48 -32.07
CA PRO A 229 -37.41 -2.76 -32.67
C PRO A 229 -36.22 -2.63 -33.65
N GLU A 230 -35.82 -1.41 -34.03
CA GLU A 230 -34.65 -1.11 -34.87
C GLU A 230 -33.34 -1.24 -34.15
N ILE A 231 -33.32 -1.35 -32.81
CA ILE A 231 -32.15 -1.51 -31.96
C ILE A 231 -32.29 -2.79 -31.14
N ILE A 232 -31.23 -3.57 -31.06
CA ILE A 232 -31.22 -4.74 -30.16
C ILE A 232 -30.79 -4.25 -28.77
N VAL A 233 -31.69 -4.35 -27.80
CA VAL A 233 -31.41 -4.06 -26.37
C VAL A 233 -31.69 -5.32 -25.58
N GLU A 234 -30.71 -5.84 -24.86
CA GLU A 234 -30.85 -7.08 -24.09
C GLU A 234 -30.18 -6.99 -22.73
N HIS A 235 -30.77 -7.62 -21.71
CA HIS A 235 -30.08 -7.89 -20.45
C HIS A 235 -28.95 -8.88 -20.67
N SER A 236 -27.75 -8.54 -20.20
CA SER A 236 -26.53 -9.27 -20.57
C SER A 236 -25.55 -9.38 -19.40
N TYR A 237 -24.34 -9.87 -19.69
CA TYR A 237 -23.22 -10.01 -18.78
C TYR A 237 -21.89 -9.81 -19.51
N CYS A 238 -20.79 -9.60 -18.74
CA CYS A 238 -19.51 -9.19 -19.30
C CYS A 238 -18.98 -10.11 -20.39
N GLU A 239 -18.94 -11.44 -20.14
CA GLU A 239 -18.40 -12.40 -21.07
C GLU A 239 -19.18 -12.46 -22.40
N ASN A 240 -20.52 -12.21 -22.35
CA ASN A 240 -21.33 -12.13 -23.57
C ASN A 240 -20.92 -10.95 -24.43
N TYR A 241 -20.80 -9.77 -23.83
CA TYR A 241 -20.32 -8.57 -24.51
C TYR A 241 -18.93 -8.78 -25.15
N PHE A 242 -17.94 -9.18 -24.34
CA PHE A 242 -16.56 -9.34 -24.83
C PHE A 242 -16.39 -10.45 -25.89
N SER A 243 -17.33 -11.40 -25.97
CA SER A 243 -17.33 -12.41 -27.04
C SER A 243 -17.71 -11.84 -28.42
N GLU A 244 -18.36 -10.67 -28.45
CA GLU A 244 -18.80 -10.00 -29.67
C GLU A 244 -17.88 -8.83 -30.10
N VAL A 245 -16.86 -8.46 -29.28
CA VAL A 245 -15.92 -7.40 -29.59
C VAL A 245 -14.93 -7.86 -30.68
N ASP A 246 -14.80 -7.07 -31.77
CA ASP A 246 -13.80 -7.33 -32.81
C ASP A 246 -12.42 -6.81 -32.41
N VAL A 247 -11.58 -7.71 -31.93
CA VAL A 247 -10.23 -7.38 -31.42
C VAL A 247 -9.25 -6.89 -32.49
N LYS A 248 -9.57 -7.04 -33.79
CA LYS A 248 -8.62 -6.73 -34.88
C LYS A 248 -8.50 -5.22 -35.12
N GLU A 249 -9.52 -4.48 -34.79
CA GLU A 249 -9.60 -3.03 -35.01
C GLU A 249 -9.19 -2.23 -33.75
N LEU A 250 -8.86 -2.91 -32.63
CA LEU A 250 -8.60 -2.24 -31.36
C LEU A 250 -7.21 -1.61 -31.30
N THR A 251 -7.17 -0.36 -30.81
CA THR A 251 -5.92 0.35 -30.49
C THR A 251 -5.18 -0.33 -29.34
N THR A 252 -3.86 -0.41 -29.39
CA THR A 252 -3.03 -0.94 -28.31
C THR A 252 -2.52 0.17 -27.40
N TYR A 253 -2.78 0.04 -26.10
CA TYR A 253 -2.30 0.95 -25.06
C TYR A 253 -1.30 0.24 -24.13
N SER A 254 -0.14 0.88 -23.86
CA SER A 254 1.00 0.26 -23.15
C SER A 254 1.52 1.09 -21.98
N LYS A 255 0.64 1.79 -21.28
CA LYS A 255 0.96 2.59 -20.07
C LYS A 255 0.01 2.25 -18.94
N SER A 256 0.30 2.73 -17.74
CA SER A 256 -0.65 2.72 -16.63
C SER A 256 -1.83 3.65 -16.93
N LEU A 257 -3.01 3.31 -16.40
CA LEU A 257 -4.22 4.12 -16.53
C LEU A 257 -4.27 5.09 -15.35
N VAL A 258 -3.58 6.18 -15.46
CA VAL A 258 -3.40 7.29 -14.50
C VAL A 258 -3.40 8.59 -15.31
N HIS A 259 -3.74 9.79 -14.83
CA HIS A 259 -3.90 10.29 -13.49
C HIS A 259 -5.38 10.48 -13.16
N CYS A 260 -5.77 10.21 -11.94
CA CYS A 260 -7.12 10.46 -11.47
C CYS A 260 -7.09 10.69 -9.95
N MET A 261 -7.67 11.79 -9.48
CA MET A 261 -7.89 12.05 -8.05
C MET A 261 -6.62 11.91 -7.20
N VAL A 262 -5.59 12.67 -7.52
CA VAL A 262 -4.22 12.54 -6.97
C VAL A 262 -4.13 12.77 -5.46
N GLY A 263 -5.10 13.47 -4.85
CA GLY A 263 -5.17 13.67 -3.40
C GLY A 263 -5.33 12.39 -2.59
N CYS A 264 -5.94 11.35 -3.17
CA CYS A 264 -6.16 10.05 -2.55
C CYS A 264 -4.86 9.40 -2.04
N TYR A 265 -3.73 9.65 -2.71
CA TYR A 265 -2.48 8.95 -2.43
C TYR A 265 -1.67 9.53 -1.28
N THR A 266 -2.07 10.66 -0.71
CA THR A 266 -1.38 11.34 0.40
C THR A 266 -2.23 11.46 1.67
N THR A 267 -3.55 11.33 1.56
CA THR A 267 -4.46 11.41 2.71
C THR A 267 -4.41 10.15 3.59
N MET A 268 -4.86 10.24 4.84
CA MET A 268 -4.92 9.14 5.83
C MET A 268 -3.63 8.31 5.91
N ALA A 269 -2.48 8.97 6.05
CA ALA A 269 -1.14 8.34 6.03
C ALA A 269 -0.98 7.15 7.00
N GLN A 270 -1.72 7.13 8.13
CA GLN A 270 -1.68 6.03 9.10
C GLN A 270 -2.26 4.73 8.53
N ILE A 271 -3.30 4.81 7.70
CA ILE A 271 -3.85 3.64 6.99
C ILE A 271 -2.77 3.05 6.07
N LYS A 272 -2.18 3.88 5.21
CA LYS A 272 -1.14 3.47 4.25
C LYS A 272 0.07 2.83 4.94
N LYS A 273 0.51 3.43 6.05
CA LYS A 273 1.63 2.92 6.86
C LYS A 273 1.33 1.55 7.46
N ASN A 274 0.18 1.39 8.12
CA ASN A 274 -0.19 0.13 8.76
C ASN A 274 -0.52 -0.96 7.73
N TYR A 275 -1.15 -0.59 6.62
CA TYR A 275 -1.38 -1.49 5.49
C TYR A 275 -0.06 -2.06 4.96
N ARG A 276 0.91 -1.20 4.61
CA ARG A 276 2.21 -1.64 4.09
C ARG A 276 2.98 -2.49 5.10
N ALA A 277 2.88 -2.19 6.39
CA ALA A 277 3.47 -3.01 7.44
C ALA A 277 2.85 -4.42 7.45
N LEU A 278 1.51 -4.52 7.48
CA LEU A 278 0.83 -5.83 7.48
C LEU A 278 1.12 -6.63 6.21
N GLU A 279 1.18 -5.98 5.04
CA GLU A 279 1.49 -6.63 3.76
C GLU A 279 2.86 -7.32 3.80
N ASN A 280 3.88 -6.64 4.32
CA ASN A 280 5.23 -7.19 4.42
C ASN A 280 5.37 -8.23 5.55
N GLU A 281 4.76 -7.98 6.70
CA GLU A 281 4.78 -8.85 7.86
C GLU A 281 4.09 -10.19 7.56
N LEU A 282 2.97 -10.19 6.84
CA LEU A 282 2.22 -11.39 6.45
C LEU A 282 3.07 -12.34 5.58
N VAL A 283 3.70 -11.82 4.54
CA VAL A 283 4.57 -12.62 3.66
C VAL A 283 5.77 -13.21 4.43
N THR A 284 6.35 -12.44 5.33
CA THR A 284 7.45 -12.92 6.18
C THR A 284 6.98 -14.02 7.12
N CYS A 285 5.81 -13.85 7.76
CA CYS A 285 5.19 -14.83 8.63
C CYS A 285 4.94 -16.16 7.92
N GLU A 286 4.34 -16.13 6.73
CA GLU A 286 4.08 -17.34 5.93
C GLU A 286 5.36 -18.11 5.59
N LYS A 287 6.42 -17.40 5.19
CA LYS A 287 7.72 -18.02 4.94
C LYS A 287 8.27 -18.71 6.18
N MET A 288 8.19 -18.05 7.33
CA MET A 288 8.66 -18.61 8.59
C MET A 288 7.82 -19.79 9.05
N LEU A 289 6.50 -19.73 8.92
CA LEU A 289 5.58 -20.84 9.21
C LEU A 289 5.90 -22.06 8.33
N ALA A 290 6.08 -21.84 7.03
CA ALA A 290 6.42 -22.90 6.07
C ALA A 290 7.76 -23.57 6.40
N LEU A 291 8.79 -22.80 6.77
CA LEU A 291 10.12 -23.31 7.09
C LEU A 291 10.18 -23.98 8.46
N SER A 292 9.47 -23.49 9.45
CA SER A 292 9.50 -24.01 10.81
C SER A 292 8.74 -25.33 10.96
N GLY A 293 7.74 -25.57 10.11
CA GLY A 293 6.83 -26.71 10.23
C GLY A 293 6.01 -26.70 11.53
N VAL A 294 5.91 -25.55 12.20
CA VAL A 294 5.10 -25.43 13.42
C VAL A 294 3.63 -25.54 13.07
N ASP A 295 2.89 -26.26 13.89
CA ASP A 295 1.43 -26.34 13.76
C ASP A 295 0.77 -25.03 14.19
N TYR A 296 -0.21 -24.55 13.41
CA TYR A 296 -0.95 -23.32 13.67
C TYR A 296 -2.37 -23.37 13.10
N ASP A 297 -3.26 -22.55 13.62
CA ASP A 297 -4.60 -22.39 13.06
C ASP A 297 -4.56 -21.57 11.76
N LYS A 298 -4.83 -22.25 10.64
CA LYS A 298 -4.87 -21.60 9.32
C LYS A 298 -5.98 -20.55 9.20
N ASN A 299 -7.05 -20.66 9.99
CA ASN A 299 -8.14 -19.68 9.98
C ASN A 299 -7.70 -18.34 10.60
N GLU A 300 -6.81 -18.38 11.60
CA GLU A 300 -6.24 -17.14 12.14
C GLU A 300 -5.42 -16.39 11.07
N LEU A 301 -4.52 -17.11 10.38
CA LEU A 301 -3.73 -16.51 9.30
C LEU A 301 -4.63 -15.96 8.18
N LYS A 302 -5.66 -16.73 7.79
CA LYS A 302 -6.67 -16.29 6.82
C LYS A 302 -7.44 -15.04 7.29
N SER A 303 -7.68 -14.90 8.60
CA SER A 303 -8.31 -13.70 9.15
C SER A 303 -7.40 -12.47 9.02
N ALA A 304 -6.09 -12.63 9.23
CA ALA A 304 -5.11 -11.55 9.01
C ALA A 304 -5.01 -11.19 7.51
N GLU A 305 -5.02 -12.19 6.61
CA GLU A 305 -5.07 -11.98 5.18
C GLU A 305 -6.34 -11.21 4.76
N LYS A 306 -7.52 -11.61 5.23
CA LYS A 306 -8.77 -10.88 4.94
C LYS A 306 -8.76 -9.45 5.49
N ALA A 307 -8.13 -9.21 6.65
CA ALA A 307 -7.94 -7.85 7.17
C ALA A 307 -7.08 -6.99 6.21
N LEU A 308 -6.01 -7.57 5.66
CA LEU A 308 -5.19 -6.91 4.63
C LEU A 308 -6.01 -6.62 3.38
N LEU A 309 -6.71 -7.63 2.83
CA LEU A 309 -7.47 -7.53 1.57
C LEU A 309 -8.62 -6.53 1.68
N PHE A 310 -9.35 -6.52 2.80
CA PHE A 310 -10.39 -5.53 3.05
C PHE A 310 -9.83 -4.10 3.09
N SER A 311 -8.65 -3.94 3.70
CA SER A 311 -7.98 -2.63 3.79
C SER A 311 -7.42 -2.12 2.45
N GLN A 312 -7.40 -2.94 1.39
CA GLN A 312 -7.04 -2.53 0.03
C GLN A 312 -8.18 -1.81 -0.70
N PHE A 313 -9.41 -1.84 -0.18
CA PHE A 313 -10.57 -1.23 -0.83
C PHE A 313 -10.28 0.22 -1.25
N HIS A 314 -10.82 0.61 -2.41
CA HIS A 314 -10.47 1.86 -3.07
C HIS A 314 -10.90 3.15 -2.35
N ASP A 315 -11.75 3.08 -1.30
CA ASP A 315 -12.01 4.19 -0.39
C ASP A 315 -11.25 4.07 0.94
N ILE A 316 -10.73 2.88 1.25
CA ILE A 316 -9.96 2.66 2.47
C ILE A 316 -8.49 3.05 2.27
N LEU A 317 -7.79 2.37 1.36
CA LEU A 317 -6.35 2.58 1.16
C LEU A 317 -6.04 3.99 0.63
N PRO A 318 -6.78 4.54 -0.33
CA PRO A 318 -6.71 5.93 -0.72
C PRO A 318 -7.13 6.92 0.37
N GLY A 319 -8.03 6.54 1.29
CA GLY A 319 -8.38 7.37 2.44
C GLY A 319 -9.50 8.39 2.17
N THR A 320 -10.51 7.98 1.44
CA THR A 320 -11.68 8.83 1.10
C THR A 320 -12.91 8.58 1.98
N MET A 321 -12.75 7.74 3.01
CA MET A 321 -13.80 7.41 3.97
C MET A 321 -13.91 8.42 5.11
N ILE A 322 -15.02 8.35 5.86
CA ILE A 322 -15.23 9.14 7.08
C ILE A 322 -14.29 8.71 8.22
N LYS A 323 -14.16 9.58 9.23
CA LYS A 323 -13.28 9.33 10.39
C LYS A 323 -13.62 8.07 11.17
N ASP A 324 -14.89 7.72 11.29
CA ASP A 324 -15.30 6.48 11.96
C ASP A 324 -14.84 5.24 11.19
N GLY A 325 -14.87 5.31 9.85
CA GLY A 325 -14.30 4.29 8.98
C GLY A 325 -12.80 4.14 9.16
N GLU A 326 -12.04 5.25 9.19
CA GLU A 326 -10.60 5.24 9.47
C GLU A 326 -10.28 4.54 10.80
N ASN A 327 -11.01 4.90 11.87
CA ASN A 327 -10.82 4.30 13.18
C ASN A 327 -11.11 2.79 13.18
N GLU A 328 -12.13 2.35 12.46
CA GLU A 328 -12.48 0.94 12.31
C GLU A 328 -11.39 0.17 11.55
N VAL A 329 -10.90 0.71 10.45
CA VAL A 329 -9.86 0.07 9.64
C VAL A 329 -8.52 0.04 10.36
N LEU A 330 -8.15 1.07 11.12
CA LEU A 330 -6.94 1.02 11.95
C LEU A 330 -7.00 -0.09 13.00
N ARG A 331 -8.18 -0.35 13.60
CA ARG A 331 -8.37 -1.52 14.49
C ARG A 331 -8.26 -2.83 13.74
N LEU A 332 -8.82 -2.92 12.52
CA LEU A 332 -8.74 -4.13 11.69
C LEU A 332 -7.31 -4.46 11.29
N LEU A 333 -6.55 -3.46 10.83
CA LEU A 333 -5.12 -3.60 10.52
C LEU A 333 -4.31 -3.99 11.76
N GLY A 334 -4.61 -3.38 12.92
CA GLY A 334 -4.00 -3.74 14.20
C GLY A 334 -4.27 -5.20 14.60
N TYR A 335 -5.50 -5.67 14.41
CA TYR A 335 -5.89 -7.07 14.65
C TYR A 335 -5.11 -8.03 13.73
N GLY A 336 -5.03 -7.74 12.44
CA GLY A 336 -4.25 -8.55 11.49
C GLY A 336 -2.76 -8.61 11.86
N ARG A 337 -2.17 -7.48 12.23
CA ARG A 337 -0.76 -7.40 12.67
C ARG A 337 -0.49 -8.16 13.96
N GLU A 338 -1.43 -8.14 14.92
CA GLU A 338 -1.30 -8.91 16.16
C GLU A 338 -1.28 -10.43 15.90
N ILE A 339 -2.17 -10.92 15.03
CA ILE A 339 -2.15 -12.33 14.61
C ILE A 339 -0.80 -12.68 13.98
N VAL A 340 -0.36 -11.88 13.02
CA VAL A 340 0.90 -12.11 12.30
C VAL A 340 2.09 -12.09 13.25
N ALA A 341 2.16 -11.12 14.17
CA ALA A 341 3.24 -11.00 15.14
C ALA A 341 3.33 -12.25 16.04
N ARG A 342 2.20 -12.74 16.54
CA ARG A 342 2.12 -13.92 17.39
C ARG A 342 2.52 -15.20 16.63
N LEU A 343 2.04 -15.39 15.41
CA LEU A 343 2.40 -16.53 14.58
C LEU A 343 3.87 -16.49 14.17
N THR A 344 4.39 -15.30 13.84
CA THR A 344 5.81 -15.08 13.54
C THR A 344 6.70 -15.45 14.72
N ALA A 345 6.37 -14.99 15.93
CA ALA A 345 7.11 -15.32 17.13
C ALA A 345 7.14 -16.84 17.36
N ARG A 346 6.00 -17.51 17.22
CA ARG A 346 5.87 -18.96 17.36
C ARG A 346 6.71 -19.73 16.34
N ALA A 347 6.68 -19.31 15.08
CA ALA A 347 7.51 -19.89 14.02
C ALA A 347 8.99 -19.63 14.26
N PHE A 348 9.36 -18.41 14.70
CA PHE A 348 10.74 -18.05 15.00
C PHE A 348 11.33 -18.90 16.12
N PHE A 349 10.63 -19.05 17.23
CA PHE A 349 11.10 -19.92 18.33
C PHE A 349 11.23 -21.38 17.87
N LYS A 350 10.34 -21.86 17.02
CA LYS A 350 10.46 -23.21 16.45
C LYS A 350 11.71 -23.36 15.56
N LEU A 351 12.02 -22.36 14.75
CA LEU A 351 13.25 -22.34 13.94
C LEU A 351 14.52 -22.29 14.80
N CYS A 352 14.44 -21.73 16.00
CA CYS A 352 15.56 -21.67 16.94
C CYS A 352 15.77 -22.96 17.74
N GLU A 353 14.88 -23.95 17.66
CA GLU A 353 15.07 -25.22 18.36
C GLU A 353 16.36 -25.94 17.90
N GLY A 354 17.07 -26.52 18.85
CA GLY A 354 18.32 -27.25 18.58
C GLY A 354 19.57 -26.37 18.41
N GLN A 355 19.44 -25.05 18.56
CA GLN A 355 20.61 -24.18 18.59
C GLN A 355 21.52 -24.53 19.79
N LYS A 356 22.84 -24.44 19.60
CA LYS A 356 23.80 -24.63 20.69
C LYS A 356 23.55 -23.63 21.82
N LYS A 357 23.77 -24.02 23.06
CA LYS A 357 23.74 -23.09 24.20
C LYS A 357 24.79 -21.99 24.01
N ALA A 358 24.45 -20.79 24.49
CA ALA A 358 25.45 -19.74 24.65
C ALA A 358 26.52 -20.18 25.66
N ILE A 359 27.73 -19.69 25.48
CA ILE A 359 28.81 -19.80 26.48
C ILE A 359 28.49 -18.85 27.62
N ASP A 360 28.90 -19.18 28.86
CA ASP A 360 28.69 -18.28 30.01
C ASP A 360 29.31 -16.91 29.74
N GLY A 361 28.50 -15.86 29.95
CA GLY A 361 28.88 -14.48 29.66
C GLY A 361 28.64 -14.04 28.22
N GLU A 362 28.06 -14.91 27.39
CA GLU A 362 27.64 -14.56 26.02
C GLU A 362 26.10 -14.52 25.86
N ILE A 363 25.63 -13.70 24.94
CA ILE A 363 24.21 -13.62 24.57
C ILE A 363 24.05 -13.89 23.08
N PRO A 364 23.26 -14.91 22.67
CA PRO A 364 23.02 -15.19 21.27
C PRO A 364 22.01 -14.21 20.68
N VAL A 365 22.31 -13.73 19.48
CA VAL A 365 21.39 -12.95 18.63
C VAL A 365 21.10 -13.77 17.39
N ILE A 366 19.81 -14.01 17.11
CA ILE A 366 19.38 -14.79 15.95
C ILE A 366 18.56 -13.90 15.05
N VAL A 367 18.90 -13.91 13.76
CA VAL A 367 18.29 -13.07 12.73
C VAL A 367 17.77 -13.95 11.60
N PHE A 368 16.51 -13.79 11.23
CA PHE A 368 15.93 -14.46 10.08
C PHE A 368 16.01 -13.58 8.83
N ASN A 369 16.52 -14.12 7.72
CA ASN A 369 16.49 -13.48 6.42
C ASN A 369 15.34 -14.07 5.58
N PRO A 370 14.25 -13.32 5.30
CA PRO A 370 13.12 -13.80 4.50
C PRO A 370 13.34 -13.73 2.98
N HIS A 371 14.48 -13.21 2.52
CA HIS A 371 14.79 -13.12 1.11
C HIS A 371 15.36 -14.44 0.56
N PRO A 372 15.08 -14.78 -0.72
CA PRO A 372 15.66 -15.97 -1.36
C PRO A 372 17.13 -15.79 -1.79
N TYR A 373 17.77 -14.70 -1.39
CA TYR A 373 19.16 -14.36 -1.68
C TYR A 373 19.84 -13.82 -0.41
N SER A 374 21.18 -13.91 -0.37
CA SER A 374 21.97 -13.31 0.71
C SER A 374 21.83 -11.78 0.70
N VAL A 375 21.75 -11.20 1.87
CA VAL A 375 21.76 -9.75 2.06
C VAL A 375 22.83 -9.37 3.08
N THR A 376 23.59 -8.33 2.81
CA THR A 376 24.47 -7.70 3.79
C THR A 376 23.79 -6.44 4.29
N ARG A 377 23.56 -6.35 5.60
CA ARG A 377 22.78 -5.26 6.22
C ARG A 377 23.30 -4.87 7.58
N GLU A 378 22.99 -3.65 7.97
CA GLU A 378 23.03 -3.22 9.35
C GLU A 378 21.88 -3.85 10.13
N ILE A 379 22.21 -4.44 11.27
CA ILE A 379 21.28 -5.15 12.13
C ILE A 379 21.32 -4.50 13.51
N GLN A 380 20.16 -4.15 14.03
CA GLN A 380 20.01 -3.70 15.41
C GLN A 380 19.48 -4.83 16.27
N ALA A 381 20.09 -5.04 17.43
CA ALA A 381 19.59 -5.94 18.45
C ALA A 381 19.61 -5.25 19.82
N GLU A 382 18.63 -5.57 20.64
CA GLU A 382 18.50 -5.04 21.98
C GLU A 382 18.20 -6.16 22.96
N PHE A 383 18.94 -6.22 24.05
CA PHE A 383 18.80 -7.26 25.07
C PHE A 383 19.13 -6.72 26.46
N GLN A 384 18.82 -7.50 27.47
CA GLN A 384 18.99 -7.13 28.87
C GLN A 384 20.13 -7.94 29.49
N LEU A 385 21.00 -7.30 30.27
CA LEU A 385 21.99 -7.96 31.06
C LEU A 385 21.32 -8.72 32.22
N ALA A 386 21.96 -9.80 32.72
CA ALA A 386 21.45 -10.57 33.83
C ALA A 386 21.29 -9.72 35.10
N ASP A 387 22.27 -8.88 35.40
CA ASP A 387 22.28 -8.00 36.55
C ASP A 387 22.37 -6.52 36.14
N GLN A 388 21.78 -5.66 36.97
CA GLN A 388 21.86 -4.20 36.83
C GLN A 388 23.23 -3.74 37.35
N ASN A 389 23.94 -2.92 36.59
CA ASN A 389 25.13 -2.23 37.06
C ASN A 389 24.79 -0.76 37.36
N TRP A 390 24.90 -0.39 38.65
CA TRP A 390 24.67 0.95 39.13
C TRP A 390 25.95 1.78 39.28
N ASN A 391 27.13 1.15 38.99
CA ASN A 391 28.41 1.84 39.07
C ASN A 391 28.58 2.77 37.85
N GLU A 392 28.59 4.06 38.10
CA GLU A 392 28.70 5.10 37.03
C GLU A 392 30.10 5.10 36.37
N ASP A 393 31.12 4.54 37.04
CA ASP A 393 32.47 4.43 36.51
C ASP A 393 32.70 3.17 35.64
N GLU A 394 31.67 2.35 35.47
CA GLU A 394 31.75 1.12 34.69
C GLU A 394 30.68 1.09 33.60
N THR A 395 31.05 0.48 32.48
CA THR A 395 30.12 0.24 31.35
C THR A 395 30.40 -1.12 30.74
N THR A 396 29.35 -1.92 30.53
CA THR A 396 29.44 -3.16 29.75
C THR A 396 29.46 -2.81 28.27
N LEU A 397 30.52 -3.20 27.58
CA LEU A 397 30.60 -3.12 26.10
C LEU A 397 30.35 -4.50 25.51
N VAL A 398 29.71 -4.48 24.34
CA VAL A 398 29.35 -5.67 23.59
C VAL A 398 30.18 -5.72 22.31
N SER A 399 30.81 -6.86 22.05
CA SER A 399 31.38 -7.25 20.75
C SER A 399 30.55 -8.41 20.21
N ILE A 400 30.51 -8.62 18.92
CA ILE A 400 29.69 -9.67 18.29
C ILE A 400 30.54 -10.53 17.35
N ARG A 401 30.29 -11.84 17.35
CA ARG A 401 30.96 -12.81 16.48
C ARG A 401 29.95 -13.58 15.63
N ASP A 402 30.38 -13.96 14.44
CA ASP A 402 29.63 -14.87 13.58
C ASP A 402 29.75 -16.35 14.04
N GLU A 403 29.08 -17.26 13.34
CA GLU A 403 29.15 -18.71 13.63
C GLU A 403 30.55 -19.31 13.50
N GLN A 404 31.43 -18.67 12.73
CA GLN A 404 32.84 -19.08 12.54
C GLN A 404 33.76 -18.52 13.62
N GLY A 405 33.27 -17.64 14.49
CA GLY A 405 34.03 -16.98 15.55
C GLY A 405 34.74 -15.70 15.12
N ASN A 406 34.48 -15.19 13.93
CA ASN A 406 35.05 -13.92 13.46
C ASN A 406 34.29 -12.74 14.09
N TYR A 407 35.02 -11.74 14.60
CA TYR A 407 34.44 -10.50 15.07
C TYR A 407 33.94 -9.67 13.90
N LEU A 408 32.72 -9.12 14.05
CA LEU A 408 32.09 -8.26 13.09
C LEU A 408 32.17 -6.79 13.53
N PRO A 409 32.12 -5.83 12.59
CA PRO A 409 31.94 -4.44 12.93
C PRO A 409 30.66 -4.27 13.78
N CYS A 410 30.82 -3.68 14.97
CA CYS A 410 29.76 -3.55 15.95
C CYS A 410 29.92 -2.24 16.74
N GLN A 411 28.82 -1.54 16.94
CA GLN A 411 28.77 -0.37 17.82
C GLN A 411 27.70 -0.52 18.89
N ASN A 412 28.01 0.00 20.08
CA ASN A 412 27.07 0.07 21.19
C ASN A 412 26.34 1.41 21.09
N GLU A 413 25.03 1.36 20.96
CA GLU A 413 24.15 2.52 20.84
C GLU A 413 23.37 2.75 22.13
N LYS A 414 22.72 3.91 22.27
CA LYS A 414 21.81 4.16 23.37
C LYS A 414 20.55 3.33 23.19
N GLU A 415 20.16 2.60 24.21
CA GLU A 415 18.95 1.77 24.22
C GLU A 415 17.67 2.63 24.15
N ALA A 416 16.60 2.07 23.60
CA ALA A 416 15.34 2.79 23.37
C ALA A 416 14.66 3.22 24.69
N SER A 417 14.85 2.47 25.78
CA SER A 417 14.30 2.78 27.10
C SER A 417 14.97 3.96 27.80
N SER A 418 16.14 4.41 27.32
CA SER A 418 16.91 5.53 27.88
C SER A 418 17.15 5.44 29.40
N MET A 419 17.54 4.23 29.87
CA MET A 419 17.76 3.96 31.28
C MET A 419 18.99 4.70 31.84
N THR A 420 18.95 4.99 33.13
CA THR A 420 20.07 5.65 33.82
C THR A 420 21.15 4.70 34.27
N MET A 421 20.88 3.40 34.36
CA MET A 421 21.83 2.36 34.76
C MET A 421 22.27 1.51 33.56
N ASP A 422 23.39 0.81 33.71
CA ASP A 422 23.91 -0.13 32.74
C ASP A 422 23.20 -1.50 32.90
N TRP A 423 22.12 -1.71 32.22
CA TRP A 423 21.32 -2.92 32.30
C TRP A 423 20.84 -3.40 30.92
N ARG A 424 20.30 -2.50 30.09
CA ARG A 424 19.87 -2.82 28.75
C ARG A 424 20.91 -2.38 27.73
N LYS A 425 21.18 -3.23 26.75
CA LYS A 425 22.16 -2.99 25.69
C LYS A 425 21.47 -2.94 24.34
N ARG A 426 21.82 -1.95 23.56
CA ARG A 426 21.51 -1.86 22.16
C ARG A 426 22.79 -1.88 21.36
N ILE A 427 22.84 -2.74 20.36
CA ILE A 427 23.97 -2.85 19.44
C ILE A 427 23.50 -2.66 18.00
N CYS A 428 24.36 -2.12 17.17
CA CYS A 428 24.25 -2.16 15.73
C CYS A 428 25.49 -2.86 15.17
N PHE A 429 25.30 -3.84 14.31
CA PHE A 429 26.39 -4.57 13.67
C PHE A 429 26.08 -4.81 12.20
N ARG A 430 27.11 -5.07 11.39
CA ARG A 430 26.96 -5.36 9.97
C ARG A 430 27.31 -6.80 9.68
N ALA A 431 26.40 -7.52 9.03
CA ALA A 431 26.58 -8.93 8.70
C ALA A 431 25.95 -9.31 7.36
N GLU A 432 26.50 -10.34 6.74
CA GLU A 432 25.86 -11.06 5.65
C GLU A 432 24.93 -12.13 6.23
N LEU A 433 23.66 -12.11 5.75
CA LEU A 433 22.63 -13.05 6.16
C LEU A 433 22.38 -14.05 5.03
N LYS A 434 22.49 -15.35 5.34
CA LYS A 434 22.16 -16.45 4.43
C LYS A 434 20.68 -16.40 4.05
N PRO A 435 20.30 -16.79 2.81
CA PRO A 435 18.94 -16.70 2.34
C PRO A 435 18.00 -17.67 3.05
N MET A 436 16.74 -17.28 3.24
CA MET A 436 15.64 -18.12 3.75
C MET A 436 16.02 -18.94 4.99
N SER A 437 16.77 -18.33 5.93
CA SER A 437 17.29 -19.06 7.10
C SER A 437 17.50 -18.15 8.29
N ILE A 438 17.59 -18.77 9.47
CA ILE A 438 18.12 -18.12 10.66
C ILE A 438 19.64 -17.99 10.55
N ASN A 439 20.16 -16.89 11.06
CA ASN A 439 21.59 -16.58 11.14
C ASN A 439 21.89 -16.28 12.60
N ARG A 440 22.89 -16.94 13.17
CA ARG A 440 23.27 -16.79 14.56
C ARG A 440 24.52 -15.96 14.72
N PHE A 441 24.51 -15.13 15.74
CA PHE A 441 25.62 -14.32 16.20
C PHE A 441 25.73 -14.45 17.72
N ASP A 442 26.91 -14.41 18.27
CA ASP A 442 27.14 -14.52 19.72
C ASP A 442 27.79 -13.21 20.22
N CYS A 443 27.11 -12.51 21.15
CA CYS A 443 27.58 -11.29 21.78
C CYS A 443 28.46 -11.62 22.99
N GLU A 444 29.70 -11.17 22.99
CA GLU A 444 30.61 -11.21 24.13
C GLU A 444 30.45 -9.92 24.95
N LEU A 445 30.30 -10.06 26.28
CA LEU A 445 30.11 -8.96 27.22
C LEU A 445 31.40 -8.72 28.01
N LYS A 446 31.88 -7.46 28.03
CA LYS A 446 33.03 -7.04 28.81
C LYS A 446 32.76 -5.78 29.61
N VAL A 447 32.93 -5.84 30.92
CA VAL A 447 32.87 -4.67 31.79
C VAL A 447 34.15 -3.88 31.67
N HIS A 448 34.04 -2.63 31.36
CA HIS A 448 35.14 -1.69 31.27
C HIS A 448 35.04 -0.64 32.38
N LYS A 449 36.14 -0.36 33.04
CA LYS A 449 36.24 0.73 34.05
C LYS A 449 36.40 2.07 33.38
N ILE A 450 35.35 2.46 32.70
CA ILE A 450 35.21 3.74 32.02
C ILE A 450 33.74 4.13 32.16
N GLY A 451 33.52 5.30 32.68
CA GLY A 451 32.18 5.86 32.73
C GLY A 451 31.51 5.92 31.34
N ARG A 452 30.31 6.35 31.26
CA ARG A 452 29.59 6.46 30.01
C ARG A 452 30.40 7.28 28.99
N ARG A 453 30.66 6.66 27.84
CA ARG A 453 31.38 7.31 26.78
C ARG A 453 30.46 8.36 26.13
N PRO A 454 30.95 9.60 25.94
CA PRO A 454 30.31 10.51 25.03
C PRO A 454 30.31 9.88 23.62
N ILE A 455 29.34 10.26 22.80
CA ILE A 455 29.32 9.90 21.38
C ILE A 455 30.61 10.42 20.75
N ALA A 456 31.31 9.55 20.01
CA ALA A 456 32.53 9.96 19.33
C ALA A 456 32.22 11.09 18.34
N PRO A 457 33.02 12.17 18.31
CA PRO A 457 32.78 13.27 17.38
C PRO A 457 32.91 12.79 15.94
N LEU A 458 32.04 13.27 15.07
CA LEU A 458 32.19 13.14 13.63
C LEU A 458 33.17 14.23 13.14
N ASN A 459 33.86 13.99 12.04
CA ASN A 459 34.63 15.02 11.40
C ASN A 459 33.74 16.21 11.04
N GLU A 460 34.22 17.41 11.30
CA GLU A 460 33.46 18.63 11.07
C GLU A 460 34.38 19.82 10.75
N ASN A 461 33.82 20.82 10.12
CA ASN A 461 34.38 22.14 10.00
C ASN A 461 33.41 23.17 10.62
N ASP A 462 33.65 24.45 10.43
CA ASP A 462 32.86 25.53 11.04
C ASP A 462 31.37 25.43 10.65
N THR A 463 31.06 24.98 9.42
CA THR A 463 29.72 24.99 8.81
C THR A 463 29.10 23.62 8.60
N HIS A 464 29.89 22.54 8.56
CA HIS A 464 29.37 21.21 8.18
C HIS A 464 29.89 20.09 9.07
N PHE A 465 29.05 19.09 9.28
CA PHE A 465 29.51 17.72 9.57
C PHE A 465 29.98 17.08 8.27
N VAL A 466 31.14 16.43 8.31
CA VAL A 466 31.80 15.82 7.16
C VAL A 466 31.84 14.30 7.37
N PHE A 467 31.20 13.56 6.50
CA PHE A 467 31.24 12.10 6.53
C PHE A 467 31.88 11.56 5.27
N GLU A 468 32.88 10.69 5.44
CA GLU A 468 33.57 10.00 4.35
C GLU A 468 33.83 8.54 4.74
N ASN A 469 33.57 7.62 3.82
CA ASN A 469 33.84 6.19 4.01
C ASN A 469 34.65 5.58 2.83
N GLY A 470 35.24 6.40 1.98
CA GLY A 470 35.99 5.99 0.78
C GLY A 470 35.12 5.66 -0.44
N LYS A 471 33.79 5.54 -0.29
CA LYS A 471 32.81 5.33 -1.36
C LYS A 471 31.89 6.53 -1.53
N ILE A 472 31.56 7.19 -0.42
CA ILE A 472 30.72 8.39 -0.40
C ILE A 472 31.39 9.52 0.39
N SER A 473 31.07 10.77 0.01
CA SER A 473 31.35 11.98 0.76
C SER A 473 30.05 12.74 0.93
N VAL A 474 29.70 13.03 2.20
CA VAL A 474 28.44 13.71 2.57
C VAL A 474 28.76 14.92 3.44
N LEU A 475 28.15 16.06 3.13
CA LEU A 475 28.19 17.28 3.94
C LEU A 475 26.78 17.57 4.46
N ILE A 476 26.63 17.62 5.79
CA ILE A 476 25.40 18.07 6.46
C ILE A 476 25.67 19.45 7.05
N ASN A 477 24.91 20.42 6.61
CA ASN A 477 25.06 21.82 7.02
C ASN A 477 24.52 22.03 8.44
N LYS A 478 25.31 22.64 9.31
CA LYS A 478 24.95 22.89 10.72
C LYS A 478 23.96 24.05 10.89
N GLU A 479 23.91 24.97 9.93
CA GLU A 479 23.02 26.16 9.98
C GLU A 479 21.63 25.83 9.41
N THR A 480 21.56 24.92 8.44
CA THR A 480 20.29 24.57 7.78
C THR A 480 19.75 23.19 8.15
N GLY A 481 20.59 22.28 8.66
CA GLY A 481 20.24 20.88 8.91
C GLY A 481 20.07 20.03 7.64
N LEU A 482 20.43 20.56 6.47
CA LEU A 482 20.20 19.95 5.15
C LEU A 482 21.48 19.32 4.59
N ILE A 483 21.31 18.53 3.51
CA ILE A 483 22.41 17.91 2.77
C ILE A 483 22.94 18.92 1.74
N ASP A 484 24.20 19.33 1.86
CA ASP A 484 24.84 20.21 0.88
C ASP A 484 25.69 19.46 -0.14
N LYS A 485 26.06 18.24 0.17
CA LYS A 485 26.79 17.36 -0.76
C LYS A 485 26.45 15.91 -0.51
N TYR A 486 26.20 15.18 -1.56
CA TYR A 486 26.21 13.72 -1.58
C TYR A 486 26.92 13.25 -2.85
N GLU A 487 28.16 12.84 -2.68
CA GLU A 487 29.00 12.27 -3.74
C GLU A 487 29.12 10.76 -3.53
N ALA A 488 28.88 9.97 -4.55
CA ALA A 488 29.09 8.53 -4.54
C ALA A 488 29.95 8.11 -5.72
N ASN A 489 31.00 7.33 -5.42
CA ASN A 489 31.98 6.86 -6.43
C ASN A 489 32.55 7.98 -7.30
N GLY A 490 32.81 9.14 -6.73
CA GLY A 490 33.37 10.31 -7.41
C GLY A 490 32.39 11.13 -8.24
N THR A 491 31.09 10.84 -8.15
CA THR A 491 30.03 11.62 -8.83
C THR A 491 29.17 12.33 -7.79
N ASN A 492 29.04 13.65 -7.86
CA ASN A 492 28.07 14.37 -7.04
C ASN A 492 26.64 14.09 -7.53
N LEU A 493 25.77 13.72 -6.62
CA LEU A 493 24.39 13.30 -6.92
C LEU A 493 23.35 14.37 -6.58
N LEU A 494 23.65 15.22 -5.59
CA LEU A 494 22.71 16.23 -5.07
C LEU A 494 23.30 17.63 -5.13
N LYS A 495 22.45 18.62 -5.32
CA LYS A 495 22.79 20.03 -5.12
C LYS A 495 22.70 20.40 -3.64
N GLU A 496 23.28 21.52 -3.28
CA GLU A 496 23.19 22.10 -1.93
C GLU A 496 21.73 22.29 -1.50
N ASN A 497 21.51 22.25 -0.19
CA ASN A 497 20.19 22.38 0.44
C ASN A 497 19.19 21.29 0.02
N SER A 498 19.64 20.06 -0.21
CA SER A 498 18.78 18.91 -0.48
C SER A 498 18.20 18.30 0.80
N GLY A 499 17.00 17.73 0.73
CA GLY A 499 16.25 17.21 1.87
C GLY A 499 15.29 18.21 2.48
N ARG A 500 14.94 19.29 1.76
CA ARG A 500 13.94 20.28 2.20
C ARG A 500 12.54 19.67 2.26
N ILE A 501 11.79 20.06 3.27
CA ILE A 501 10.37 19.71 3.41
C ILE A 501 9.56 20.95 3.02
N PHE A 502 8.95 20.90 1.84
CA PHE A 502 8.10 21.97 1.34
C PHE A 502 6.66 21.79 1.82
N VAL A 503 5.98 22.93 1.99
CA VAL A 503 4.57 23.01 2.34
C VAL A 503 3.81 23.54 1.13
N TYR A 504 2.86 22.76 0.65
CA TYR A 504 1.97 23.11 -0.44
C TYR A 504 0.57 23.40 0.07
N LYS A 505 -0.16 24.26 -0.65
CA LYS A 505 -1.56 24.48 -0.38
C LYS A 505 -2.35 23.22 -0.77
N ASP A 506 -3.18 22.79 0.15
CA ASP A 506 -4.17 21.72 -0.05
C ASP A 506 -5.58 22.27 0.23
N ASN A 507 -6.58 21.48 0.05
CA ASN A 507 -7.97 21.79 0.35
C ASN A 507 -8.62 20.65 1.15
N GLU A 508 -9.89 20.79 1.45
CA GLU A 508 -10.67 19.80 2.21
C GLU A 508 -11.20 18.63 1.36
N ASP A 509 -10.89 18.59 0.05
CA ASP A 509 -11.26 17.48 -0.83
C ASP A 509 -10.22 16.36 -0.78
N PRO A 510 -10.52 15.21 -0.13
CA PRO A 510 -9.57 14.11 0.00
C PRO A 510 -9.26 13.41 -1.32
N TRP A 511 -10.11 13.58 -2.34
CA TRP A 511 -9.86 13.06 -3.68
C TRP A 511 -8.90 13.93 -4.49
N GLY A 512 -8.91 15.25 -4.26
CA GLY A 512 -8.23 16.18 -5.16
C GLY A 512 -8.83 16.16 -6.56
N MET A 513 -10.18 16.12 -6.66
CA MET A 513 -10.90 15.94 -7.93
C MET A 513 -10.61 17.01 -8.97
N THR A 514 -10.30 18.22 -8.52
CA THR A 514 -9.99 19.37 -9.39
C THR A 514 -8.50 19.56 -9.64
N ASN A 515 -7.65 18.72 -9.03
CA ASN A 515 -6.21 18.85 -9.09
C ASN A 515 -5.62 17.74 -9.98
N ASP A 516 -4.70 18.09 -10.85
CA ASP A 516 -3.78 17.17 -11.52
C ASP A 516 -2.40 17.14 -10.84
N GLY A 517 -2.21 17.95 -9.79
CA GLY A 517 -1.05 18.04 -8.94
C GLY A 517 -1.17 19.14 -7.89
N PHE A 518 -0.23 19.17 -6.95
CA PHE A 518 -0.13 20.20 -5.92
C PHE A 518 1.08 21.08 -6.22
N TYR A 519 0.85 22.26 -6.79
CA TYR A 519 1.89 23.17 -7.31
C TYR A 519 2.10 24.44 -6.48
N ASP A 520 1.11 24.83 -5.67
CA ASP A 520 1.13 26.05 -4.89
C ASP A 520 2.00 25.88 -3.65
N LYS A 521 3.34 25.99 -3.79
CA LYS A 521 4.25 26.06 -2.64
C LYS A 521 3.96 27.32 -1.86
N ILE A 522 3.57 27.17 -0.59
CA ILE A 522 3.23 28.29 0.30
C ILE A 522 4.29 28.56 1.38
N ASP A 523 5.09 27.52 1.72
CA ASP A 523 6.10 27.64 2.78
C ASP A 523 7.10 26.47 2.72
N GLU A 524 8.03 26.42 3.68
CA GLU A 524 8.90 25.27 3.91
C GLU A 524 9.23 25.13 5.41
N PHE A 525 9.64 23.97 5.83
CA PHE A 525 10.15 23.74 7.17
C PHE A 525 11.54 24.33 7.31
N THR A 526 11.75 25.05 8.40
CA THR A 526 13.04 25.66 8.74
C THR A 526 13.62 25.06 10.01
N LEU A 527 14.94 25.01 10.10
CA LEU A 527 15.63 24.50 11.28
C LEU A 527 15.23 25.31 12.52
N LEU A 528 14.90 24.63 13.62
CA LEU A 528 14.67 25.26 14.91
C LEU A 528 15.94 25.91 15.43
N SER A 529 15.81 27.00 16.19
CA SER A 529 16.92 27.47 17.03
C SER A 529 17.27 26.41 18.08
N LYS A 530 18.48 26.50 18.62
CA LYS A 530 18.94 25.60 19.70
C LYS A 530 17.97 25.57 20.89
N GLU A 531 17.49 26.74 21.31
CA GLU A 531 16.54 26.86 22.42
C GLU A 531 15.19 26.20 22.12
N GLU A 532 14.64 26.41 20.92
CA GLU A 532 13.38 25.80 20.49
C GLU A 532 13.50 24.30 20.36
N ALA A 533 14.62 23.78 19.82
CA ALA A 533 14.87 22.35 19.68
C ALA A 533 14.94 21.66 21.06
N ASN A 534 15.65 22.22 22.02
CA ASN A 534 15.72 21.70 23.39
C ASN A 534 14.35 21.74 24.09
N LYS A 535 13.57 22.80 23.87
CA LYS A 535 12.19 22.89 24.38
C LYS A 535 11.27 21.84 23.76
N PHE A 536 11.36 21.63 22.44
CA PHE A 536 10.60 20.58 21.72
C PHE A 536 10.95 19.18 22.23
N ALA A 537 12.24 18.93 22.52
CA ALA A 537 12.69 17.66 23.09
C ALA A 537 12.27 17.45 24.56
N GLY A 538 11.68 18.46 25.21
CA GLY A 538 11.25 18.39 26.62
C GLY A 538 12.34 18.74 27.62
N TYR A 539 13.49 19.21 27.19
CA TYR A 539 14.65 19.57 28.03
C TYR A 539 15.11 21.02 27.78
N PRO A 540 14.30 22.02 28.14
CA PRO A 540 14.58 23.44 27.80
C PRO A 540 15.88 23.98 28.42
N GLN A 541 16.43 23.32 29.45
CA GLN A 541 17.71 23.68 30.07
C GLN A 541 18.91 22.94 29.49
N ALA A 542 18.70 22.03 28.54
CA ALA A 542 19.79 21.31 27.88
C ALA A 542 20.57 22.28 26.98
N ASP A 543 21.84 21.94 26.78
CA ASP A 543 22.76 22.65 25.88
C ASP A 543 23.11 21.80 24.67
N CYS A 544 22.07 21.17 24.06
CA CYS A 544 22.24 20.34 22.88
C CYS A 544 22.07 21.19 21.61
N GLU A 545 22.98 21.02 20.65
CA GLU A 545 22.87 21.73 19.37
C GLU A 545 21.65 21.24 18.58
N ASN A 546 21.04 22.10 17.79
CA ASN A 546 19.85 21.83 16.98
C ASN A 546 20.14 20.89 15.78
N VAL A 547 21.40 20.82 15.35
CA VAL A 547 21.92 19.77 14.46
C VAL A 547 23.07 19.10 15.19
N HIS A 548 22.93 17.83 15.49
CA HIS A 548 23.91 17.13 16.32
C HIS A 548 24.06 15.66 15.95
N VAL A 549 25.22 15.11 16.29
CA VAL A 549 25.53 13.68 16.12
C VAL A 549 24.87 12.91 17.26
N ILE A 550 24.00 11.97 16.94
CA ILE A 550 23.35 11.08 17.94
C ILE A 550 24.00 9.71 18.04
N GLU A 551 24.72 9.27 17.00
CA GLU A 551 25.48 8.03 16.96
C GLU A 551 26.71 8.21 16.06
N ASN A 552 27.87 7.67 16.47
CA ASN A 552 29.04 7.54 15.61
C ASN A 552 29.92 6.39 16.09
N GLY A 553 29.94 5.31 15.36
CA GLY A 553 30.69 4.08 15.68
C GLY A 553 31.26 3.41 14.43
N ASP A 554 31.59 2.13 14.56
CA ASP A 554 32.25 1.35 13.51
C ASP A 554 31.31 0.94 12.36
N VAL A 555 29.99 1.03 12.57
CA VAL A 555 28.99 0.60 11.59
C VAL A 555 28.37 1.79 10.85
N ARG A 556 28.00 2.83 11.60
CA ARG A 556 27.35 4.03 11.04
C ARG A 556 27.55 5.27 11.92
N ALA A 557 27.34 6.43 11.32
CA ALA A 557 27.08 7.66 12.03
C ALA A 557 25.62 8.10 11.83
N LYS A 558 25.03 8.79 12.82
CA LYS A 558 23.71 9.41 12.71
C LYS A 558 23.76 10.86 13.12
N ILE A 559 23.16 11.70 12.30
CA ILE A 559 22.99 13.12 12.55
C ILE A 559 21.50 13.42 12.61
N GLN A 560 21.07 14.20 13.60
CA GLN A 560 19.67 14.58 13.76
C GLN A 560 19.52 16.10 13.70
N ALA A 561 18.44 16.54 13.04
CA ALA A 561 18.02 17.93 12.95
C ALA A 561 16.51 18.04 13.20
N THR A 562 16.06 19.13 13.83
CA THR A 562 14.65 19.36 14.12
C THR A 562 14.18 20.64 13.44
N PHE A 563 13.08 20.51 12.70
CA PHE A 563 12.52 21.57 11.87
C PHE A 563 11.12 21.95 12.31
N LYS A 564 10.67 23.14 11.93
CA LYS A 564 9.34 23.67 12.23
C LYS A 564 8.76 24.40 11.01
N ASN A 565 7.47 24.24 10.84
CA ASN A 565 6.65 25.15 10.05
C ASN A 565 5.34 25.40 10.80
N ARG A 566 5.05 26.64 11.15
CA ARG A 566 3.86 27.05 11.93
C ARG A 566 3.67 26.20 13.20
N ASN A 567 2.64 25.33 13.25
CA ASN A 567 2.34 24.43 14.36
C ASN A 567 2.87 23.00 14.16
N SER A 568 3.47 22.74 13.02
CA SER A 568 3.99 21.43 12.64
C SER A 568 5.50 21.34 12.84
N PHE A 569 5.98 20.14 13.20
CA PHE A 569 7.40 19.88 13.44
C PHE A 569 7.84 18.66 12.64
N ALA A 570 9.14 18.63 12.30
CA ALA A 570 9.75 17.46 11.67
C ALA A 570 11.09 17.16 12.35
N VAL A 571 11.31 15.88 12.70
CA VAL A 571 12.61 15.38 13.14
C VAL A 571 13.19 14.55 12.01
N VAL A 572 14.34 14.97 11.51
CA VAL A 572 15.06 14.30 10.42
C VAL A 572 16.33 13.67 10.98
N THR A 573 16.52 12.41 10.70
CA THR A 573 17.73 11.65 11.11
C THR A 573 18.40 11.06 9.87
N TYR A 574 19.61 11.51 9.60
CA TYR A 574 20.48 10.98 8.55
C TYR A 574 21.34 9.86 9.10
N SER A 575 21.19 8.64 8.58
CA SER A 575 22.05 7.49 8.90
C SER A 575 23.06 7.28 7.77
N LEU A 576 24.34 7.31 8.12
CA LEU A 576 25.48 7.30 7.22
C LEU A 576 26.31 6.05 7.46
N PRO A 577 26.18 4.99 6.64
CA PRO A 577 26.85 3.71 6.83
C PRO A 577 28.36 3.81 6.54
N LYS A 578 29.18 3.12 7.36
CA LYS A 578 30.63 3.15 7.18
C LYS A 578 31.12 2.37 5.96
N GLU A 579 30.32 1.46 5.39
CA GLU A 579 30.75 0.59 4.30
C GLU A 579 29.84 0.62 3.05
N ASP A 580 28.69 1.25 3.12
CA ASP A 580 27.72 1.30 2.00
C ASP A 580 27.72 2.66 1.30
N ILE A 581 26.92 2.78 0.22
CA ILE A 581 26.90 3.96 -0.66
C ILE A 581 25.60 4.77 -0.57
N TYR A 582 24.71 4.45 0.36
CA TYR A 582 23.43 5.16 0.52
C TYR A 582 23.42 6.07 1.77
N ILE A 583 22.46 6.98 1.79
CA ILE A 583 22.04 7.71 2.98
C ILE A 583 20.65 7.21 3.32
N ASP A 584 20.46 6.72 4.54
CA ASP A 584 19.13 6.40 5.05
C ASP A 584 18.59 7.62 5.82
N THR A 585 17.43 8.12 5.42
CA THR A 585 16.83 9.33 5.98
C THR A 585 15.50 9.00 6.63
N ASP A 586 15.47 9.00 7.96
CA ASP A 586 14.24 8.86 8.75
C ASP A 586 13.62 10.23 9.01
N ILE A 587 12.34 10.40 8.64
CA ILE A 587 11.61 11.65 8.81
C ILE A 587 10.34 11.39 9.61
N LYS A 588 10.25 12.01 10.78
CA LYS A 588 9.07 11.99 11.63
C LYS A 588 8.40 13.35 11.62
N ILE A 589 7.22 13.44 11.02
CA ILE A 589 6.43 14.68 10.95
C ILE A 589 5.31 14.66 11.99
N PHE A 590 5.19 15.72 12.75
CA PHE A 590 4.07 16.05 13.63
C PHE A 590 3.23 17.10 12.92
N ALA A 591 2.30 16.64 12.08
CA ALA A 591 1.45 17.49 11.25
C ALA A 591 0.28 18.03 12.07
N ASN A 592 0.26 19.33 12.33
CA ASN A 592 -0.78 20.01 13.12
C ASN A 592 -1.46 21.16 12.36
N ASP A 593 -1.08 21.38 11.11
CA ASP A 593 -1.69 22.41 10.27
C ASP A 593 -2.71 21.77 9.31
N VAL A 594 -3.81 22.49 9.04
CA VAL A 594 -4.87 22.04 8.12
C VAL A 594 -4.62 22.56 6.71
N ASN A 595 -5.19 21.91 5.72
CA ASN A 595 -5.13 22.29 4.31
C ASN A 595 -3.68 22.47 3.81
N THR A 596 -2.81 21.56 4.23
CA THR A 596 -1.39 21.53 3.84
C THR A 596 -0.96 20.14 3.43
N LEU A 597 -0.17 20.07 2.37
CA LEU A 597 0.51 18.88 1.89
C LEU A 597 2.01 19.08 2.00
N TYR A 598 2.74 18.04 2.41
CA TYR A 598 4.19 18.11 2.56
C TYR A 598 4.89 17.29 1.48
N LYS A 599 5.89 17.91 0.83
CA LYS A 599 6.76 17.24 -0.14
C LYS A 599 8.21 17.31 0.31
N LEU A 600 8.90 16.17 0.26
CA LEU A 600 10.33 16.09 0.47
C LEU A 600 11.05 16.31 -0.87
N SER A 601 11.98 17.28 -0.90
CA SER A 601 12.72 17.65 -2.10
C SER A 601 14.18 17.25 -2.02
N PHE A 602 14.64 16.51 -3.04
CA PHE A 602 16.06 16.26 -3.30
C PHE A 602 16.40 16.80 -4.69
N ASP A 603 17.16 17.90 -4.72
CA ASP A 603 17.57 18.51 -5.98
C ASP A 603 18.78 17.75 -6.53
N THR A 604 18.59 17.05 -7.64
CA THR A 604 19.67 16.26 -8.26
C THR A 604 20.61 17.12 -9.10
N ASP A 605 21.90 16.71 -9.18
CA ASP A 605 22.92 17.38 -9.98
C ASP A 605 23.12 16.70 -11.35
N PHE A 606 22.02 16.22 -11.96
CA PHE A 606 22.04 15.56 -13.27
C PHE A 606 21.50 16.48 -14.36
N THR A 607 22.14 16.43 -15.54
CA THR A 607 21.63 17.07 -16.76
C THR A 607 20.64 16.16 -17.43
N ASP A 608 19.40 16.63 -17.68
CA ASP A 608 18.31 15.90 -18.33
C ASP A 608 18.02 14.50 -17.70
N PRO A 609 17.72 14.44 -16.40
CA PRO A 609 17.51 13.18 -15.71
C PRO A 609 16.23 12.48 -16.17
N LYS A 610 16.22 11.14 -16.09
CA LYS A 610 15.02 10.31 -16.17
C LYS A 610 14.65 9.82 -14.80
N PHE A 611 13.41 10.05 -14.41
CA PHE A 611 12.85 9.53 -13.17
C PHE A 611 12.14 8.21 -13.46
N ILE A 612 12.38 7.19 -12.66
CA ILE A 612 11.78 5.88 -12.83
C ILE A 612 11.16 5.46 -11.50
N GLY A 613 9.85 5.27 -11.51
CA GLY A 613 9.09 4.74 -10.38
C GLY A 613 8.87 3.23 -10.47
N GLN A 614 8.82 2.58 -9.32
CA GLN A 614 8.42 1.18 -9.23
C GLN A 614 6.90 1.08 -9.19
N THR A 615 6.35 0.17 -10.00
CA THR A 615 4.95 -0.23 -10.00
C THR A 615 4.82 -1.73 -9.71
N ALA A 616 3.58 -2.24 -9.50
CA ALA A 616 3.37 -3.67 -9.33
C ALA A 616 3.88 -4.45 -10.57
N TYR A 617 4.84 -5.34 -10.36
CA TYR A 617 5.56 -6.13 -11.40
C TYR A 617 6.23 -5.33 -12.51
N GLY A 618 6.59 -4.07 -12.26
CA GLY A 618 7.24 -3.26 -13.28
C GLY A 618 7.84 -1.98 -12.76
N ARG A 619 8.20 -1.13 -13.68
CA ARG A 619 8.63 0.23 -13.44
C ARG A 619 8.28 1.09 -14.65
N GLU A 620 7.94 2.34 -14.40
CA GLU A 620 7.61 3.32 -15.43
C GLU A 620 8.49 4.55 -15.34
N GLU A 621 8.73 5.20 -16.47
CA GLU A 621 9.35 6.51 -16.50
C GLU A 621 8.31 7.53 -16.05
N LEU A 622 8.63 8.26 -14.97
CA LEU A 622 7.78 9.29 -14.41
C LEU A 622 7.87 10.56 -15.27
N LEU A 623 6.81 11.36 -15.25
CA LEU A 623 6.78 12.60 -16.01
C LEU A 623 7.81 13.58 -15.43
N LYS A 624 8.50 14.31 -16.33
CA LYS A 624 9.46 15.35 -15.95
C LYS A 624 8.78 16.64 -15.47
N GLU A 625 7.53 16.84 -15.85
CA GLU A 625 6.72 17.96 -15.41
C GLU A 625 6.22 17.69 -14.00
N GLU A 626 5.98 18.72 -13.22
CA GLU A 626 5.57 18.69 -11.82
C GLU A 626 4.15 18.11 -11.63
N LYS A 627 3.90 16.91 -12.14
CA LYS A 627 2.64 16.18 -11.96
C LYS A 627 2.79 15.09 -10.91
N GLU A 628 1.76 14.90 -10.11
CA GLU A 628 1.64 13.76 -9.21
C GLU A 628 1.45 12.47 -10.02
N VAL A 629 2.13 11.39 -9.59
CA VAL A 629 2.19 10.12 -10.32
C VAL A 629 1.66 9.00 -9.45
#